data_30b901a66c84f58cfdf9647f54009278
#
_entry.id   30b901a66c84f58cfdf9647f54009278
#
_cell.length_a   1.000
_cell.length_b   1.000
_cell.length_c   1.000
_cell.angle_alpha   90.00
_cell.angle_beta   90.00
_cell.angle_gamma   90.00
#
_symmetry.space_group_name_H-M   'P 1'
#
loop_
_entity.id
_entity.type
_entity.pdbx_description
1 polymer ?
#
loop_
_entity_poly.entity_id
_entity_poly.type
_entity_poly.pdbx_seq_one_letter_code
_entity_poly.pdbx_strand_id
1 'polypeptide(L)'
;GERAQAIAAKRAEQDSIRLAGGDSTKVEYPTADPAMFENEEERAEISYAFGNDIGYNISQSGMPIQLVWIGQAMQDVRDGKAKMTEDEVNQYLQYYFMVKRPAENAAASKAWLEKTEKKSGVKKTESGLLYKVTKEGDAAKMAKDPRDVVRVHYTGYTREGKVFDTSIFKNRSKEQQEMMRKQSPDSFDEKGAPKEADEPAKFPLN
;
A
#
# COMPACT_ATOMS: atom_id res chain seq x y z
N GLY A 1 -2.16 27.79 -2.74
CA GLY A 1 -1.63 29.14 -2.97
C GLY A 1 -0.22 29.10 -3.54
N GLU A 2 0.33 30.23 -3.94
CA GLU A 2 1.65 30.36 -4.62
C GLU A 2 2.80 29.64 -3.89
N ARG A 3 2.80 29.67 -2.55
CA ARG A 3 3.83 29.01 -1.75
C ARG A 3 3.77 27.50 -1.85
N ALA A 4 2.58 26.89 -1.81
CA ALA A 4 2.43 25.46 -1.99
C ALA A 4 2.94 24.99 -3.36
N GLN A 5 2.71 25.82 -4.39
CA GLN A 5 3.24 25.58 -5.73
C GLN A 5 4.76 25.70 -5.75
N ALA A 6 5.34 26.71 -5.06
CA ALA A 6 6.78 26.87 -4.95
C ALA A 6 7.44 25.69 -4.22
N ILE A 7 6.85 25.20 -3.13
CA ILE A 7 7.36 24.01 -2.41
C ILE A 7 7.26 22.76 -3.29
N ALA A 8 6.15 22.58 -4.02
CA ALA A 8 6.00 21.45 -4.94
C ALA A 8 7.04 21.49 -6.08
N ALA A 9 7.30 22.67 -6.64
CA ALA A 9 8.34 22.85 -7.65
C ALA A 9 9.74 22.51 -7.09
N LYS A 10 10.07 22.95 -5.87
CA LYS A 10 11.34 22.64 -5.21
C LYS A 10 11.49 21.16 -4.87
N ARG A 11 10.42 20.47 -4.49
CA ARG A 11 10.43 19.01 -4.31
C ARG A 11 10.72 18.29 -5.63
N ALA A 12 10.07 18.69 -6.72
CA ALA A 12 10.31 18.12 -8.03
C ALA A 12 11.77 18.33 -8.48
N GLU A 13 12.35 19.51 -8.22
CA GLU A 13 13.76 19.81 -8.45
C GLU A 13 14.65 18.90 -7.60
N GLN A 14 14.37 18.74 -6.31
CA GLN A 14 15.11 17.87 -5.39
C GLN A 14 15.10 16.41 -5.86
N ASP A 15 13.94 15.90 -6.26
CA ASP A 15 13.80 14.55 -6.78
C ASP A 15 14.55 14.35 -8.10
N SER A 16 14.51 15.34 -8.98
CA SER A 16 15.26 15.34 -10.25
C SER A 16 16.78 15.30 -10.01
N ILE A 17 17.31 16.11 -9.08
CA ILE A 17 18.71 16.12 -8.70
C ILE A 17 19.12 14.76 -8.11
N ARG A 18 18.31 14.19 -7.23
CA ARG A 18 18.56 12.87 -6.63
C ARG A 18 18.60 11.75 -7.66
N LEU A 19 17.66 11.75 -8.61
CA LEU A 19 17.61 10.78 -9.70
C LEU A 19 18.81 10.89 -10.64
N ALA A 20 19.37 12.10 -10.81
CA ALA A 20 20.58 12.34 -11.58
C ALA A 20 21.87 12.04 -10.79
N GLY A 21 21.79 11.54 -9.55
CA GLY A 21 22.96 11.27 -8.69
C GLY A 21 23.60 12.52 -8.09
N GLY A 22 22.89 13.64 -8.10
CA GLY A 22 23.33 14.92 -7.53
C GLY A 22 23.00 15.08 -6.04
N ASP A 23 23.52 16.15 -5.45
CA ASP A 23 23.28 16.53 -4.05
C ASP A 23 21.97 17.31 -3.91
N SER A 24 20.88 16.60 -3.61
CA SER A 24 19.55 17.18 -3.43
C SER A 24 19.39 18.04 -2.16
N THR A 25 20.40 18.02 -1.25
CA THR A 25 20.35 18.83 -0.02
C THR A 25 20.63 20.32 -0.27
N LYS A 26 21.12 20.66 -1.48
CA LYS A 26 21.39 22.04 -1.90
C LYS A 26 20.17 22.78 -2.43
N VAL A 27 19.02 22.12 -2.53
CA VAL A 27 17.79 22.78 -2.96
C VAL A 27 17.29 23.69 -1.84
N GLU A 28 17.24 24.98 -2.12
CA GLU A 28 16.73 25.98 -1.18
C GLU A 28 15.19 26.05 -1.26
N TYR A 29 14.55 25.80 -0.14
CA TYR A 29 13.11 26.01 -0.01
C TYR A 29 12.78 27.45 0.36
N PRO A 30 11.60 27.95 -0.01
CA PRO A 30 11.18 29.28 0.42
C PRO A 30 11.16 29.36 1.95
N THR A 31 11.88 30.35 2.49
CA THR A 31 11.85 30.64 3.93
C THR A 31 10.46 31.06 4.36
N ALA A 32 10.04 30.63 5.56
CA ALA A 32 8.79 31.06 6.13
C ALA A 32 8.86 32.57 6.48
N ASP A 33 7.88 33.34 6.04
CA ASP A 33 7.65 34.68 6.59
C ASP A 33 7.08 34.49 8.01
N PRO A 34 7.72 35.06 9.05
CA PRO A 34 7.16 35.02 10.41
C PRO A 34 5.72 35.53 10.52
N ALA A 35 5.34 36.51 9.71
CA ALA A 35 3.97 37.04 9.65
C ALA A 35 2.93 36.00 9.18
N MET A 36 3.34 34.98 8.43
CA MET A 36 2.44 33.89 8.00
C MET A 36 1.85 33.14 9.19
N PHE A 37 2.61 33.01 10.29
CA PHE A 37 2.13 32.29 11.48
C PHE A 37 1.14 33.08 12.33
N GLU A 38 0.94 34.34 12.04
CA GLU A 38 -0.06 35.20 12.68
C GLU A 38 -1.40 35.19 11.94
N ASN A 39 -1.40 34.75 10.66
CA ASN A 39 -2.60 34.64 9.86
C ASN A 39 -3.40 33.38 10.20
N GLU A 40 -4.65 33.53 10.65
CA GLU A 40 -5.51 32.42 11.06
C GLU A 40 -5.87 31.49 9.92
N GLU A 41 -6.02 32.02 8.69
CA GLU A 41 -6.32 31.22 7.49
C GLU A 41 -5.17 30.28 7.15
N GLU A 42 -3.93 30.76 7.18
CA GLU A 42 -2.76 29.92 6.93
C GLU A 42 -2.54 28.88 8.03
N ARG A 43 -2.82 29.23 9.29
CA ARG A 43 -2.81 28.25 10.40
C ARG A 43 -3.83 27.16 10.19
N ALA A 44 -5.01 27.49 9.68
CA ALA A 44 -6.03 26.51 9.35
C ALA A 44 -5.59 25.62 8.17
N GLU A 45 -5.01 26.19 7.11
CA GLU A 45 -4.49 25.44 5.96
C GLU A 45 -3.39 24.46 6.36
N ILE A 46 -2.37 24.91 7.13
CA ILE A 46 -1.28 24.03 7.55
C ILE A 46 -1.78 22.91 8.48
N SER A 47 -2.73 23.24 9.37
CA SER A 47 -3.35 22.25 10.26
C SER A 47 -4.13 21.20 9.47
N TYR A 48 -4.87 21.62 8.45
CA TYR A 48 -5.61 20.73 7.58
C TYR A 48 -4.66 19.85 6.73
N ALA A 49 -3.57 20.42 6.21
CA ALA A 49 -2.55 19.68 5.48
C ALA A 49 -1.88 18.60 6.35
N PHE A 50 -1.57 18.92 7.61
CA PHE A 50 -1.05 17.96 8.59
C PHE A 50 -2.05 16.85 8.89
N GLY A 51 -3.32 17.21 9.05
CA GLY A 51 -4.41 16.25 9.22
C GLY A 51 -4.57 15.31 8.04
N ASN A 52 -4.43 15.82 6.81
CA ASN A 52 -4.45 15.01 5.59
C ASN A 52 -3.28 14.02 5.54
N ASP A 53 -2.06 14.44 5.87
CA ASP A 53 -0.89 13.56 5.89
C ASP A 53 -1.10 12.40 6.87
N ILE A 54 -1.54 12.69 8.09
CA ILE A 54 -1.92 11.67 9.08
C ILE A 54 -3.03 10.77 8.53
N GLY A 55 -4.07 11.35 7.92
CA GLY A 55 -5.20 10.64 7.34
C GLY A 55 -4.80 9.66 6.24
N TYR A 56 -3.90 10.06 5.34
CA TYR A 56 -3.36 9.17 4.31
C TYR A 56 -2.58 8.00 4.91
N ASN A 57 -1.72 8.26 5.89
CA ASN A 57 -0.96 7.20 6.56
C ASN A 57 -1.88 6.21 7.28
N ILE A 58 -2.91 6.69 7.97
CA ILE A 58 -3.92 5.86 8.63
C ILE A 58 -4.68 5.01 7.60
N SER A 59 -5.14 5.61 6.51
CA SER A 59 -5.93 4.90 5.49
C SER A 59 -5.14 3.76 4.83
N GLN A 60 -3.84 3.96 4.62
CA GLN A 60 -2.95 2.94 4.05
C GLN A 60 -2.59 1.84 5.03
N SER A 61 -2.58 2.13 6.33
CA SER A 61 -2.19 1.16 7.37
C SER A 61 -3.18 -0.02 7.51
N GLY A 62 -4.43 0.15 7.07
CA GLY A 62 -5.52 -0.82 7.27
C GLY A 62 -5.83 -1.08 8.75
N MET A 63 -5.42 -0.18 9.65
CA MET A 63 -5.72 -0.28 11.07
C MET A 63 -7.15 0.20 11.36
N PRO A 64 -7.89 -0.44 12.28
CA PRO A 64 -9.22 -0.01 12.71
C PRO A 64 -9.12 1.17 13.68
N ILE A 65 -8.60 2.29 13.19
CA ILE A 65 -8.36 3.49 13.99
C ILE A 65 -9.64 4.33 14.07
N GLN A 66 -9.95 4.85 15.24
CA GLN A 66 -11.05 5.76 15.47
C GLN A 66 -10.53 7.19 15.58
N LEU A 67 -10.86 8.03 14.60
CA LEU A 67 -10.33 9.41 14.51
C LEU A 67 -10.67 10.28 15.73
N VAL A 68 -11.81 10.04 16.37
CA VAL A 68 -12.22 10.76 17.59
C VAL A 68 -11.19 10.59 18.70
N TRP A 69 -10.61 9.40 18.86
CA TRP A 69 -9.59 9.15 19.88
C TRP A 69 -8.22 9.73 19.52
N ILE A 70 -7.90 9.81 18.21
CA ILE A 70 -6.68 10.51 17.77
C ILE A 70 -6.81 12.00 18.09
N GLY A 71 -7.92 12.62 17.72
CA GLY A 71 -8.16 14.03 18.02
C GLY A 71 -8.09 14.33 19.52
N GLN A 72 -8.71 13.49 20.35
CA GLN A 72 -8.64 13.61 21.80
C GLN A 72 -7.22 13.45 22.33
N ALA A 73 -6.46 12.47 21.84
CA ALA A 73 -5.08 12.24 22.28
C ALA A 73 -4.17 13.42 21.92
N MET A 74 -4.32 13.98 20.72
CA MET A 74 -3.57 15.18 20.30
C MET A 74 -3.88 16.37 21.21
N GLN A 75 -5.16 16.55 21.58
CA GLN A 75 -5.58 17.58 22.52
C GLN A 75 -4.98 17.36 23.91
N ASP A 76 -5.05 16.12 24.43
CA ASP A 76 -4.55 15.75 25.75
C ASP A 76 -3.02 15.97 25.84
N VAL A 77 -2.26 15.60 24.78
CA VAL A 77 -0.81 15.88 24.70
C VAL A 77 -0.53 17.38 24.73
N ARG A 78 -1.25 18.18 23.93
CA ARG A 78 -1.09 19.63 23.89
C ARG A 78 -1.37 20.28 25.25
N ASP A 79 -2.36 19.78 25.96
CA ASP A 79 -2.81 20.31 27.25
C ASP A 79 -1.99 19.76 28.42
N GLY A 80 -0.97 18.92 28.17
CA GLY A 80 -0.17 18.28 29.24
C GLY A 80 -0.94 17.24 30.06
N LYS A 81 -2.02 16.66 29.47
CA LYS A 81 -2.93 15.69 30.13
C LYS A 81 -2.85 14.32 29.45
N ALA A 82 -1.77 14.04 28.72
CA ALA A 82 -1.59 12.76 28.04
C ALA A 82 -1.74 11.61 29.03
N LYS A 83 -2.52 10.58 28.64
CA LYS A 83 -2.79 9.40 29.48
C LYS A 83 -1.65 8.39 29.48
N MET A 84 -0.72 8.52 28.56
CA MET A 84 0.45 7.66 28.39
C MET A 84 1.67 8.54 28.19
N THR A 85 2.77 8.14 28.78
CA THR A 85 4.09 8.72 28.50
C THR A 85 4.57 8.28 27.11
N GLU A 86 5.56 8.96 26.56
CA GLU A 86 6.14 8.59 25.27
C GLU A 86 6.71 7.16 25.27
N ASP A 87 7.35 6.75 26.36
CA ASP A 87 7.86 5.38 26.51
C ASP A 87 6.73 4.34 26.54
N GLU A 88 5.65 4.60 27.24
CA GLU A 88 4.47 3.72 27.27
C GLU A 88 3.81 3.61 25.90
N VAL A 89 3.71 4.72 25.15
CA VAL A 89 3.21 4.72 23.77
C VAL A 89 4.10 3.83 22.88
N ASN A 90 5.42 4.03 22.94
CA ASN A 90 6.38 3.25 22.14
C ASN A 90 6.30 1.77 22.46
N GLN A 91 6.28 1.39 23.74
CA GLN A 91 6.16 0.00 24.20
C GLN A 91 4.84 -0.63 23.75
N TYR A 92 3.73 0.10 23.89
CA TYR A 92 2.41 -0.40 23.50
C TYR A 92 2.31 -0.60 21.98
N LEU A 93 2.79 0.35 21.17
CA LEU A 93 2.78 0.24 19.71
C LEU A 93 3.69 -0.90 19.24
N GLN A 94 4.88 -1.06 19.84
CA GLN A 94 5.78 -2.17 19.54
C GLN A 94 5.11 -3.51 19.87
N TYR A 95 4.53 -3.65 21.05
CA TYR A 95 3.78 -4.86 21.42
C TYR A 95 2.63 -5.14 20.43
N TYR A 96 1.84 -4.11 20.11
CA TYR A 96 0.71 -4.24 19.19
C TYR A 96 1.13 -4.74 17.80
N PHE A 97 2.16 -4.13 17.23
CA PHE A 97 2.59 -4.46 15.87
C PHE A 97 3.44 -5.73 15.77
N MET A 98 4.27 -6.02 16.76
CA MET A 98 5.22 -7.12 16.71
C MET A 98 4.70 -8.40 17.35
N VAL A 99 3.73 -8.31 18.24
CA VAL A 99 3.24 -9.48 18.99
C VAL A 99 1.74 -9.69 18.76
N LYS A 100 0.91 -8.74 19.17
CA LYS A 100 -0.54 -8.93 19.22
C LYS A 100 -1.12 -9.12 17.81
N ARG A 101 -0.90 -8.18 16.91
CA ARG A 101 -1.47 -8.22 15.56
C ARG A 101 -0.98 -9.42 14.73
N PRO A 102 0.32 -9.79 14.72
CA PRO A 102 0.76 -11.02 14.07
C PRO A 102 0.11 -12.27 14.62
N ALA A 103 -0.05 -12.38 15.95
CA ALA A 103 -0.72 -13.53 16.57
C ALA A 103 -2.20 -13.63 16.17
N GLU A 104 -2.93 -12.52 16.18
CA GLU A 104 -4.32 -12.46 15.72
C GLU A 104 -4.45 -12.84 14.24
N ASN A 105 -3.55 -12.32 13.38
CA ASN A 105 -3.52 -12.65 11.97
C ASN A 105 -3.19 -14.13 11.73
N ALA A 106 -2.24 -14.70 12.48
CA ALA A 106 -1.90 -16.12 12.39
C ALA A 106 -3.08 -17.00 12.80
N ALA A 107 -3.76 -16.70 13.90
CA ALA A 107 -4.94 -17.42 14.34
C ALA A 107 -6.09 -17.37 13.32
N ALA A 108 -6.37 -16.18 12.77
CA ALA A 108 -7.39 -16.00 11.75
C ALA A 108 -7.03 -16.71 10.43
N SER A 109 -5.75 -16.69 10.05
CA SER A 109 -5.26 -17.41 8.85
C SER A 109 -5.39 -18.92 9.03
N LYS A 110 -5.03 -19.45 10.20
CA LYS A 110 -5.20 -20.88 10.53
C LYS A 110 -6.66 -21.30 10.42
N ALA A 111 -7.58 -20.56 11.04
CA ALA A 111 -9.01 -20.86 10.98
C ALA A 111 -9.55 -20.80 9.53
N TRP A 112 -9.08 -19.84 8.73
CA TRP A 112 -9.45 -19.74 7.31
C TRP A 112 -8.93 -20.92 6.49
N LEU A 113 -7.70 -21.38 6.72
CA LEU A 113 -7.11 -22.55 6.06
C LEU A 113 -7.86 -23.81 6.41
N GLU A 114 -8.16 -24.07 7.70
CA GLU A 114 -8.93 -25.21 8.16
C GLU A 114 -10.34 -25.27 7.52
N LYS A 115 -10.98 -24.10 7.40
CA LYS A 115 -12.27 -23.99 6.69
C LYS A 115 -12.12 -24.24 5.19
N THR A 116 -11.03 -23.78 4.59
CA THR A 116 -10.80 -23.92 3.14
C THR A 116 -10.45 -25.35 2.77
N GLU A 117 -9.68 -26.05 3.59
CA GLU A 117 -9.30 -27.45 3.40
C GLU A 117 -10.54 -28.37 3.30
N LYS A 118 -11.64 -28.04 4.01
CA LYS A 118 -12.89 -28.79 3.99
C LYS A 118 -13.76 -28.54 2.76
N LYS A 119 -13.40 -27.60 1.88
CA LYS A 119 -14.17 -27.31 0.67
C LYS A 119 -14.00 -28.41 -0.39
N SER A 120 -15.08 -28.71 -1.10
CA SER A 120 -15.08 -29.73 -2.16
C SER A 120 -14.03 -29.44 -3.25
N GLY A 121 -13.25 -30.46 -3.59
CA GLY A 121 -12.20 -30.42 -4.62
C GLY A 121 -10.90 -29.73 -4.20
N VAL A 122 -10.79 -29.29 -2.96
CA VAL A 122 -9.52 -28.78 -2.41
C VAL A 122 -8.61 -29.94 -2.04
N LYS A 123 -7.34 -29.85 -2.43
CA LYS A 123 -6.28 -30.79 -2.11
C LYS A 123 -5.19 -30.05 -1.32
N LYS A 124 -4.41 -30.79 -0.53
CA LYS A 124 -3.31 -30.27 0.29
C LYS A 124 -2.00 -30.95 -0.10
N THR A 125 -0.94 -30.19 -0.26
CA THR A 125 0.42 -30.70 -0.44
C THR A 125 1.06 -31.01 0.92
N GLU A 126 2.20 -31.71 0.90
CA GLU A 126 3.02 -31.95 2.11
C GLU A 126 3.51 -30.64 2.74
N SER A 127 3.78 -29.60 1.94
CA SER A 127 4.15 -28.28 2.43
C SER A 127 2.99 -27.48 3.06
N GLY A 128 1.75 -28.03 3.00
CA GLY A 128 0.56 -27.37 3.55
C GLY A 128 -0.16 -26.44 2.57
N LEU A 129 0.30 -26.31 1.32
CA LEU A 129 -0.39 -25.54 0.29
C LEU A 129 -1.74 -26.19 -0.03
N LEU A 130 -2.82 -25.41 0.02
CA LEU A 130 -4.13 -25.83 -0.44
C LEU A 130 -4.34 -25.38 -1.89
N TYR A 131 -4.77 -26.29 -2.74
CA TYR A 131 -5.06 -25.97 -4.13
C TYR A 131 -6.33 -26.66 -4.63
N LYS A 132 -6.95 -26.08 -5.65
CA LYS A 132 -8.09 -26.67 -6.36
C LYS A 132 -7.90 -26.48 -7.85
N VAL A 133 -7.95 -27.58 -8.60
CA VAL A 133 -7.96 -27.53 -10.06
C VAL A 133 -9.38 -27.19 -10.51
N THR A 134 -9.54 -26.08 -11.24
CA THR A 134 -10.82 -25.63 -11.78
C THR A 134 -11.04 -26.07 -13.21
N LYS A 135 -9.94 -26.35 -13.93
CA LYS A 135 -9.92 -26.86 -15.30
C LYS A 135 -8.69 -27.72 -15.47
N GLU A 136 -8.86 -28.96 -15.93
CA GLU A 136 -7.75 -29.83 -16.24
C GLU A 136 -6.97 -29.33 -17.46
N GLY A 137 -5.66 -29.46 -17.37
CA GLY A 137 -4.73 -29.15 -18.46
C GLY A 137 -4.54 -30.33 -19.41
N ASP A 138 -3.70 -30.11 -20.42
CA ASP A 138 -3.27 -31.13 -21.34
C ASP A 138 -2.02 -31.85 -20.78
N ALA A 139 -2.18 -33.10 -20.38
CA ALA A 139 -1.07 -33.89 -19.79
C ALA A 139 0.12 -34.08 -20.76
N ALA A 140 -0.10 -33.93 -22.08
CA ALA A 140 0.98 -34.00 -23.07
C ALA A 140 1.86 -32.73 -23.09
N LYS A 141 1.38 -31.63 -22.50
CA LYS A 141 2.05 -30.30 -22.48
C LYS A 141 2.51 -29.91 -21.08
N MET A 142 3.06 -30.83 -20.35
CA MET A 142 3.58 -30.55 -19.00
C MET A 142 5.01 -30.03 -19.06
N ALA A 143 5.27 -28.96 -18.33
CA ALA A 143 6.64 -28.56 -17.98
C ALA A 143 7.23 -29.60 -17.02
N LYS A 144 8.43 -30.12 -17.34
CA LYS A 144 9.07 -31.25 -16.62
C LYS A 144 10.51 -30.96 -16.21
N ASP A 145 11.19 -30.09 -16.96
CA ASP A 145 12.57 -29.71 -16.65
C ASP A 145 12.58 -28.54 -15.67
N PRO A 146 13.43 -28.54 -14.63
CA PRO A 146 13.57 -27.37 -13.72
C PRO A 146 13.91 -26.06 -14.46
N ARG A 147 14.47 -26.12 -15.64
CA ARG A 147 14.78 -24.95 -16.49
C ARG A 147 13.58 -24.47 -17.32
N ASP A 148 12.49 -25.24 -17.34
CA ASP A 148 11.28 -24.83 -18.04
C ASP A 148 10.72 -23.55 -17.42
N VAL A 149 10.21 -22.66 -18.25
CA VAL A 149 9.58 -21.43 -17.85
C VAL A 149 8.07 -21.50 -18.15
N VAL A 150 7.27 -21.41 -17.11
CA VAL A 150 5.80 -21.34 -17.27
C VAL A 150 5.36 -19.89 -17.39
N ARG A 151 4.38 -19.65 -18.28
CA ARG A 151 3.73 -18.35 -18.47
C ARG A 151 2.30 -18.43 -17.96
N VAL A 152 1.98 -17.62 -16.97
CA VAL A 152 0.68 -17.67 -16.30
C VAL A 152 0.08 -16.30 -16.11
N HIS A 153 -1.24 -16.21 -16.30
CA HIS A 153 -2.01 -15.11 -15.76
C HIS A 153 -2.45 -15.47 -14.34
N TYR A 154 -2.32 -14.53 -13.42
CA TYR A 154 -2.71 -14.74 -12.04
C TYR A 154 -3.37 -13.49 -11.44
N THR A 155 -4.09 -13.71 -10.37
CA THR A 155 -4.56 -12.65 -9.48
C THR A 155 -4.46 -13.14 -8.04
N GLY A 156 -3.66 -12.44 -7.24
CA GLY A 156 -3.46 -12.72 -5.83
C GLY A 156 -4.46 -11.96 -4.96
N TYR A 157 -5.09 -12.67 -4.03
CA TYR A 157 -6.06 -12.12 -3.10
C TYR A 157 -5.59 -12.32 -1.67
N THR A 158 -5.81 -11.32 -0.81
CA THR A 158 -5.73 -11.53 0.63
C THR A 158 -6.87 -12.44 1.08
N ARG A 159 -6.79 -12.94 2.31
CA ARG A 159 -7.87 -13.72 2.95
C ARG A 159 -9.22 -12.98 2.93
N GLU A 160 -9.21 -11.67 3.00
CA GLU A 160 -10.38 -10.78 2.96
C GLU A 160 -10.89 -10.52 1.54
N GLY A 161 -10.23 -11.06 0.52
CA GLY A 161 -10.62 -10.91 -0.88
C GLY A 161 -10.08 -9.66 -1.58
N LYS A 162 -9.19 -8.89 -0.91
CA LYS A 162 -8.53 -7.73 -1.54
C LYS A 162 -7.44 -8.21 -2.49
N VAL A 163 -7.44 -7.73 -3.72
CA VAL A 163 -6.36 -7.97 -4.68
C VAL A 163 -5.10 -7.25 -4.21
N PHE A 164 -3.99 -7.97 -4.07
CA PHE A 164 -2.69 -7.40 -3.74
C PHE A 164 -1.73 -7.44 -4.92
N ASP A 165 -1.89 -8.38 -5.84
CA ASP A 165 -1.08 -8.47 -7.06
C ASP A 165 -1.84 -9.18 -8.19
N THR A 166 -1.60 -8.79 -9.43
CA THR A 166 -2.23 -9.39 -10.61
C THR A 166 -1.48 -9.06 -11.88
N SER A 167 -1.42 -10.03 -12.81
CA SER A 167 -0.96 -9.83 -14.18
C SER A 167 -2.05 -9.26 -15.09
N ILE A 168 -3.29 -9.09 -14.61
CA ILE A 168 -4.46 -8.71 -15.40
C ILE A 168 -4.91 -7.31 -15.01
N PHE A 169 -4.80 -6.33 -15.92
CA PHE A 169 -5.12 -4.92 -15.65
C PHE A 169 -6.51 -4.71 -15.06
N LYS A 170 -7.54 -5.31 -15.63
CA LYS A 170 -8.94 -5.15 -15.17
C LYS A 170 -9.18 -5.62 -13.72
N ASN A 171 -8.29 -6.47 -13.17
CA ASN A 171 -8.40 -6.99 -11.81
C ASN A 171 -7.69 -6.10 -10.79
N ARG A 172 -6.94 -5.07 -11.22
CA ARG A 172 -6.31 -4.07 -10.34
C ARG A 172 -7.37 -3.19 -9.67
N SER A 173 -7.05 -2.62 -8.52
CA SER A 173 -7.94 -1.63 -7.89
C SER A 173 -8.11 -0.40 -8.79
N LYS A 174 -9.17 0.37 -8.58
CA LYS A 174 -9.40 1.60 -9.36
C LYS A 174 -8.25 2.59 -9.22
N GLU A 175 -7.73 2.72 -8.00
CA GLU A 175 -6.60 3.59 -7.68
C GLU A 175 -5.33 3.14 -8.43
N GLN A 176 -5.05 1.83 -8.46
CA GLN A 176 -3.93 1.27 -9.21
C GLN A 176 -4.09 1.48 -10.72
N GLN A 177 -5.29 1.27 -11.26
CA GLN A 177 -5.59 1.52 -12.67
C GLN A 177 -5.40 2.99 -13.04
N GLU A 178 -5.88 3.93 -12.20
CA GLU A 178 -5.70 5.37 -12.40
C GLU A 178 -4.22 5.77 -12.32
N MET A 179 -3.49 5.20 -11.37
CA MET A 179 -2.05 5.45 -11.24
C MET A 179 -1.31 5.02 -12.51
N MET A 180 -1.60 3.82 -13.03
CA MET A 180 -0.99 3.32 -14.27
C MET A 180 -1.31 4.20 -15.47
N ARG A 181 -2.56 4.67 -15.60
CA ARG A 181 -2.95 5.61 -16.66
C ARG A 181 -2.20 6.94 -16.58
N LYS A 182 -1.98 7.45 -15.36
CA LYS A 182 -1.21 8.69 -15.14
C LYS A 182 0.28 8.51 -15.45
N GLN A 183 0.85 7.36 -15.10
CA GLN A 183 2.28 7.07 -15.31
C GLN A 183 2.61 6.75 -16.78
N SER A 184 1.69 6.15 -17.51
CA SER A 184 1.92 5.71 -18.89
C SER A 184 0.69 5.99 -19.76
N PRO A 185 0.30 7.25 -19.98
CA PRO A 185 -0.93 7.60 -20.70
C PRO A 185 -0.96 7.05 -22.12
N ASP A 186 0.19 6.97 -22.80
CA ASP A 186 0.30 6.47 -24.17
C ASP A 186 -0.04 4.96 -24.31
N SER A 187 -0.01 4.21 -23.21
CA SER A 187 -0.35 2.79 -23.18
C SER A 187 -1.86 2.53 -23.11
N PHE A 188 -2.67 3.58 -23.04
CA PHE A 188 -4.12 3.47 -22.90
C PHE A 188 -4.85 4.17 -24.05
N ASP A 189 -6.02 3.66 -24.39
CA ASP A 189 -6.93 4.30 -25.36
C ASP A 189 -7.72 5.46 -24.70
N GLU A 190 -8.53 6.16 -25.51
CA GLU A 190 -9.37 7.28 -25.06
C GLU A 190 -10.39 6.89 -23.98
N LYS A 191 -10.71 5.59 -23.86
CA LYS A 191 -11.62 5.05 -22.84
C LYS A 191 -10.87 4.56 -21.60
N GLY A 192 -9.53 4.66 -21.59
CA GLY A 192 -8.68 4.22 -20.49
C GLY A 192 -8.46 2.71 -20.42
N ALA A 193 -8.73 1.98 -21.54
CA ALA A 193 -8.38 0.57 -21.65
C ALA A 193 -6.94 0.41 -22.15
N PRO A 194 -6.17 -0.61 -21.69
CA PRO A 194 -4.84 -0.88 -22.25
C PRO A 194 -4.91 -1.15 -23.74
N LYS A 195 -4.01 -0.53 -24.51
CA LYS A 195 -3.87 -0.78 -25.98
C LYS A 195 -3.30 -2.16 -26.27
N GLU A 196 -2.50 -2.70 -25.37
CA GLU A 196 -1.91 -4.02 -25.48
C GLU A 196 -2.60 -5.02 -24.56
N ALA A 197 -2.57 -6.30 -24.93
CA ALA A 197 -3.08 -7.37 -24.08
C ALA A 197 -2.23 -7.52 -22.81
N ASP A 198 -2.88 -7.95 -21.72
CA ASP A 198 -2.18 -8.29 -20.48
C ASP A 198 -1.07 -9.31 -20.74
N GLU A 199 0.14 -9.04 -20.24
CA GLU A 199 1.27 -9.93 -20.40
C GLU A 199 1.31 -10.96 -19.26
N PRO A 200 1.37 -12.28 -19.56
CA PRO A 200 1.47 -13.29 -18.52
C PRO A 200 2.84 -13.23 -17.82
N ALA A 201 2.85 -13.40 -16.51
CA ALA A 201 4.07 -13.52 -15.76
C ALA A 201 4.83 -14.80 -16.10
N LYS A 202 6.16 -14.75 -16.04
CA LYS A 202 7.06 -15.86 -16.38
C LYS A 202 7.71 -16.37 -15.08
N PHE A 203 7.56 -17.64 -14.80
CA PHE A 203 8.16 -18.27 -13.62
C PHE A 203 9.01 -19.48 -14.06
N PRO A 204 10.29 -19.56 -13.69
CA PRO A 204 11.06 -20.81 -13.77
C PRO A 204 10.52 -21.83 -12.76
N LEU A 205 10.70 -23.11 -13.03
CA LEU A 205 10.24 -24.19 -12.15
C LEU A 205 11.21 -24.54 -11.02
N ASN A 206 12.40 -23.96 -11.00
CA ASN A 206 13.46 -24.17 -9.96
C ASN A 206 13.24 -23.29 -8.73
#